data_1e79c246990f9c672d01507f22bf6e8c
#
_entry.id   1e79c246990f9c672d01507f22bf6e8c
#
_cell.length_a   1.000
_cell.length_b   1.000
_cell.length_c   1.000
_cell.angle_alpha   90.00
_cell.angle_beta   90.00
_cell.angle_gamma   90.00
#
_symmetry.space_group_name_H-M   'P 1'
#
loop_
_entity.id
_entity.type
_entity.pdbx_description
1 polymer ?
#
loop_
_entity_poly.entity_id
_entity_poly.type
_entity_poly.pdbx_seq_one_letter_code
_entity_poly.pdbx_strand_id
1 'polypeptide(L)'
;MARRSVFTLLALAMSAAAAAACADQPTAPATVASALRDRQAPPDPAEIRHVRQLAAQHGIGPLPAAPHVSEPLARLGQALMFDRILSGNRDMACSTCHLPEYGTSDGRSLPIGADGIGFGPSRMLGQGSVIPRNSPAVLDIASLRHMFLDGRVEVDANGRFHTPAGAQLTPAMTRVLQFGALSAQPMFPPTSTAEMRGHPAPGNELARIPDDSLDAIWAAIMKRLMAIPQYRAMFRAAYPGTPLTQLTFAHASNAIAGFIATRFHFANSPWDRFLAGDDRALTQQQLDGAQTFLTIKCVQCHNGPTLSDDQFHNVAVAQIGPGEGNGPSLHDDFGRMNVTGDPADLYRFRTSPLRNVELTAPYGHDGAIISLRAFIEHYSQSDQQLLNYDPSQLPAELQGTVLDNQAAILANRDTVIVGVVLTPDVVDKLMAYMQALTDPAARNLSSAIPRRVPSGLPVDRP
;
A
#
# COMPACT_ATOMS: atom_id res chain seq x y z
N MET A 1 7.74 -56.59 41.50
CA MET A 1 6.55 -57.39 41.94
C MET A 1 5.48 -57.24 40.91
N ALA A 2 5.12 -58.33 40.35
CA ALA A 2 4.19 -58.52 39.26
C ALA A 2 2.70 -58.36 39.68
N ARG A 3 1.83 -58.00 38.77
CA ARG A 3 0.58 -58.71 38.42
C ARG A 3 -0.04 -58.11 37.20
N ARG A 4 -0.14 -58.82 36.27
CA ARG A 4 -0.90 -59.31 35.14
C ARG A 4 -2.40 -59.44 35.39
N SER A 5 -3.13 -59.34 34.31
CA SER A 5 -4.36 -60.10 33.92
C SER A 5 -5.59 -59.20 33.77
N VAL A 6 -6.58 -59.37 32.85
CA VAL A 6 -6.82 -60.36 31.81
C VAL A 6 -7.93 -59.80 30.88
N PHE A 7 -7.95 -60.26 29.65
CA PHE A 7 -8.96 -60.13 28.61
C PHE A 7 -10.38 -60.55 29.01
N THR A 8 -11.41 -59.89 28.40
CA THR A 8 -12.59 -60.68 27.99
C THR A 8 -13.20 -60.11 26.70
N LEU A 9 -13.13 -60.85 25.64
CA LEU A 9 -13.93 -60.75 24.42
C LEU A 9 -15.35 -61.24 24.70
N LEU A 10 -16.38 -60.61 24.17
CA LEU A 10 -17.67 -61.25 23.92
C LEU A 10 -18.15 -60.85 22.51
N ALA A 11 -18.13 -61.81 21.62
CA ALA A 11 -18.83 -61.80 20.35
C ALA A 11 -20.20 -62.43 20.54
N LEU A 12 -21.26 -61.86 20.00
CA LEU A 12 -22.48 -62.59 19.69
C LEU A 12 -23.10 -62.12 18.39
N ALA A 13 -23.57 -63.11 17.65
CA ALA A 13 -23.91 -63.07 16.26
C ALA A 13 -25.41 -62.75 15.98
N MET A 14 -25.64 -62.26 14.75
CA MET A 14 -26.72 -62.47 13.80
C MET A 14 -28.20 -62.57 14.25
N SER A 15 -29.03 -61.73 13.64
CA SER A 15 -30.26 -62.22 12.97
C SER A 15 -30.68 -61.26 11.87
N ALA A 16 -30.81 -61.80 10.65
CA ALA A 16 -31.36 -61.13 9.50
C ALA A 16 -32.88 -61.08 9.55
N ALA A 17 -33.46 -59.91 9.25
CA ALA A 17 -34.87 -59.83 8.81
C ALA A 17 -34.94 -58.89 7.61
N ALA A 18 -35.21 -59.49 6.46
CA ALA A 18 -35.55 -58.77 5.24
C ALA A 18 -36.98 -58.26 5.32
N ALA A 19 -37.17 -56.97 5.14
CA ALA A 19 -38.48 -56.42 4.79
C ALA A 19 -38.27 -55.45 3.63
N ALA A 20 -38.85 -55.78 2.50
CA ALA A 20 -38.94 -54.94 1.31
C ALA A 20 -39.85 -53.76 1.62
N ALA A 21 -39.34 -52.55 1.39
CA ALA A 21 -40.13 -51.34 1.30
C ALA A 21 -39.66 -50.54 0.10
N CYS A 22 -40.62 -50.10 -0.67
CA CYS A 22 -40.55 -49.42 -1.95
C CYS A 22 -39.55 -48.27 -2.00
N ALA A 23 -38.90 -48.18 -3.13
CA ALA A 23 -37.99 -47.11 -3.54
C ALA A 23 -38.73 -45.74 -3.59
N ASP A 24 -38.34 -44.83 -2.73
CA ASP A 24 -38.36 -43.40 -3.05
C ASP A 24 -36.92 -43.00 -3.38
N GLN A 25 -36.70 -42.76 -4.66
CA GLN A 25 -35.44 -42.10 -5.10
C GLN A 25 -35.42 -40.70 -4.53
N PRO A 26 -34.34 -40.27 -3.83
CA PRO A 26 -34.20 -38.87 -3.48
C PRO A 26 -33.94 -38.12 -4.78
N THR A 27 -34.88 -37.28 -5.20
CA THR A 27 -34.68 -36.23 -6.19
C THR A 27 -33.44 -35.44 -5.81
N ALA A 28 -32.46 -35.40 -6.69
CA ALA A 28 -31.26 -34.59 -6.54
C ALA A 28 -31.66 -33.14 -6.17
N PRO A 29 -30.99 -32.48 -5.22
CA PRO A 29 -31.35 -31.14 -4.81
C PRO A 29 -31.22 -30.19 -5.99
N ALA A 30 -32.29 -29.45 -6.24
CA ALA A 30 -32.41 -28.43 -7.29
C ALA A 30 -31.38 -27.30 -7.21
N THR A 31 -30.50 -27.33 -6.22
CA THR A 31 -29.48 -26.32 -5.94
C THR A 31 -28.25 -26.35 -6.88
N VAL A 32 -27.92 -27.48 -7.51
CA VAL A 32 -26.78 -27.53 -8.45
C VAL A 32 -27.17 -27.03 -9.86
N ALA A 33 -28.42 -27.20 -10.26
CA ALA A 33 -28.92 -26.70 -11.55
C ALA A 33 -29.20 -25.19 -11.56
N SER A 34 -29.45 -24.59 -10.39
CA SER A 34 -29.60 -23.15 -10.19
C SER A 34 -28.26 -22.42 -10.24
N ALA A 35 -27.23 -22.97 -9.63
CA ALA A 35 -25.90 -22.38 -9.62
C ALA A 35 -25.19 -22.37 -11.01
N LEU A 36 -25.68 -23.18 -11.96
CA LEU A 36 -25.20 -23.18 -13.34
C LEU A 36 -26.01 -22.29 -14.29
N ARG A 37 -27.11 -21.68 -13.82
CA ARG A 37 -27.96 -20.78 -14.62
C ARG A 37 -27.73 -19.28 -14.32
N ASP A 38 -26.99 -18.94 -13.28
CA ASP A 38 -26.54 -17.57 -13.01
C ASP A 38 -25.24 -17.22 -13.79
N ARG A 39 -25.12 -17.64 -15.03
CA ARG A 39 -24.41 -16.85 -16.03
C ARG A 39 -25.33 -15.69 -16.33
N GLN A 40 -25.17 -14.60 -15.55
CA GLN A 40 -25.81 -13.34 -15.85
C GLN A 40 -25.69 -13.07 -17.34
N ALA A 41 -26.80 -12.66 -17.98
CA ALA A 41 -26.75 -12.21 -19.36
C ALA A 41 -25.61 -11.17 -19.48
N PRO A 42 -24.85 -11.18 -20.57
CA PRO A 42 -23.80 -10.16 -20.75
C PRO A 42 -24.43 -8.77 -20.65
N PRO A 43 -23.70 -7.80 -20.11
CA PRO A 43 -24.18 -6.43 -19.99
C PRO A 43 -24.65 -5.86 -21.33
N ASP A 44 -25.63 -4.93 -21.32
CA ASP A 44 -26.13 -4.30 -22.53
C ASP A 44 -24.99 -3.56 -23.26
N PRO A 45 -24.80 -3.81 -24.58
CA PRO A 45 -23.81 -3.08 -25.37
C PRO A 45 -23.96 -1.55 -25.34
N ALA A 46 -25.17 -1.02 -25.11
CA ALA A 46 -25.36 0.41 -24.97
C ALA A 46 -24.81 0.93 -23.63
N GLU A 47 -25.02 0.19 -22.57
CA GLU A 47 -24.50 0.51 -21.25
C GLU A 47 -22.95 0.42 -21.21
N ILE A 48 -22.38 -0.64 -21.80
CA ILE A 48 -20.92 -0.79 -21.98
C ILE A 48 -20.32 0.45 -22.65
N ARG A 49 -20.90 0.89 -23.76
CA ARG A 49 -20.41 2.07 -24.47
C ARG A 49 -20.55 3.33 -23.63
N HIS A 50 -21.64 3.47 -22.90
CA HIS A 50 -21.89 4.61 -22.02
C HIS A 50 -20.83 4.70 -20.90
N VAL A 51 -20.54 3.60 -20.21
CA VAL A 51 -19.54 3.57 -19.13
C VAL A 51 -18.14 3.86 -19.66
N ARG A 52 -17.76 3.33 -20.84
CA ARG A 52 -16.46 3.71 -21.47
C ARG A 52 -16.41 5.19 -21.83
N GLN A 53 -17.51 5.78 -22.30
CA GLN A 53 -17.56 7.20 -22.59
C GLN A 53 -17.42 8.04 -21.32
N LEU A 54 -18.09 7.68 -20.23
CA LEU A 54 -17.94 8.35 -18.93
C LEU A 54 -16.49 8.27 -18.44
N ALA A 55 -15.87 7.09 -18.50
CA ALA A 55 -14.48 6.92 -18.11
C ALA A 55 -13.54 7.85 -18.91
N ALA A 56 -13.73 7.90 -20.23
CA ALA A 56 -12.94 8.78 -21.10
C ALA A 56 -13.13 10.28 -20.78
N GLN A 57 -14.33 10.71 -20.41
CA GLN A 57 -14.62 12.10 -20.01
C GLN A 57 -13.84 12.53 -18.77
N HIS A 58 -13.50 11.59 -17.88
CA HIS A 58 -12.71 11.82 -16.67
C HIS A 58 -11.23 11.46 -16.84
N GLY A 59 -10.76 11.28 -18.08
CA GLY A 59 -9.36 10.89 -18.35
C GLY A 59 -9.00 9.51 -17.83
N ILE A 60 -9.99 8.68 -17.44
CA ILE A 60 -9.76 7.32 -16.96
C ILE A 60 -9.54 6.42 -18.17
N GLY A 61 -8.32 5.94 -18.29
CA GLY A 61 -7.85 5.10 -19.38
C GLY A 61 -6.91 4.00 -18.87
N PRO A 62 -6.30 3.26 -19.79
CA PRO A 62 -5.26 2.30 -19.44
C PRO A 62 -4.13 2.96 -18.67
N LEU A 63 -3.51 2.22 -17.75
CA LEU A 63 -2.25 2.69 -17.13
C LEU A 63 -1.19 2.95 -18.21
N PRO A 64 -0.38 4.00 -18.08
CA PRO A 64 0.81 4.14 -18.88
C PRO A 64 1.67 2.87 -18.80
N ALA A 65 2.30 2.48 -19.90
CA ALA A 65 3.20 1.33 -19.88
C ALA A 65 4.29 1.51 -18.81
N ALA A 66 4.67 0.40 -18.17
CA ALA A 66 5.82 0.42 -17.25
C ALA A 66 7.06 0.99 -17.96
N PRO A 67 7.87 1.80 -17.28
CA PRO A 67 9.08 2.34 -17.88
C PRO A 67 10.06 1.20 -18.21
N HIS A 68 10.87 1.41 -19.24
CA HIS A 68 11.94 0.48 -19.56
C HIS A 68 13.02 0.52 -18.49
N VAL A 69 13.26 -0.60 -17.83
CA VAL A 69 14.30 -0.76 -16.81
C VAL A 69 15.20 -1.92 -17.20
N SER A 70 16.53 -1.67 -17.24
CA SER A 70 17.48 -2.76 -17.52
C SER A 70 17.44 -3.82 -16.45
N GLU A 71 17.60 -5.07 -16.84
CA GLU A 71 17.58 -6.20 -15.88
C GLU A 71 18.62 -6.05 -14.74
N PRO A 72 19.88 -5.58 -14.98
CA PRO A 72 20.82 -5.33 -13.89
C PRO A 72 20.32 -4.26 -12.91
N LEU A 73 19.65 -3.20 -13.39
CA LEU A 73 19.10 -2.16 -12.53
C LEU A 73 17.95 -2.68 -11.68
N ALA A 74 17.03 -3.43 -12.29
CA ALA A 74 15.91 -4.04 -11.58
C ALA A 74 16.39 -5.05 -10.49
N ARG A 75 17.40 -5.87 -10.79
CA ARG A 75 18.00 -6.80 -9.82
C ARG A 75 18.67 -6.08 -8.65
N LEU A 76 19.39 -4.99 -8.93
CA LEU A 76 19.99 -4.16 -7.88
C LEU A 76 18.89 -3.57 -6.99
N GLY A 77 17.81 -3.03 -7.58
CA GLY A 77 16.67 -2.48 -6.85
C GLY A 77 15.97 -3.52 -5.99
N GLN A 78 15.74 -4.74 -6.53
CA GLN A 78 15.19 -5.85 -5.77
C GLN A 78 16.07 -6.18 -4.56
N ALA A 79 17.38 -6.34 -4.77
CA ALA A 79 18.29 -6.65 -3.67
C ALA A 79 18.23 -5.58 -2.58
N LEU A 80 18.25 -4.30 -2.95
CA LEU A 80 18.23 -3.17 -2.01
C LEU A 80 16.90 -3.06 -1.26
N MET A 81 15.75 -3.26 -1.93
CA MET A 81 14.42 -3.16 -1.30
C MET A 81 14.23 -4.20 -0.19
N PHE A 82 14.84 -5.37 -0.32
CA PHE A 82 14.72 -6.48 0.62
C PHE A 82 15.91 -6.65 1.56
N ASP A 83 16.93 -5.80 1.46
CA ASP A 83 18.12 -5.93 2.30
C ASP A 83 18.08 -4.97 3.50
N ARG A 84 18.12 -5.54 4.69
CA ARG A 84 18.14 -4.81 5.96
C ARG A 84 19.39 -3.96 6.16
N ILE A 85 20.39 -4.08 5.29
CA ILE A 85 21.64 -3.31 5.34
C ILE A 85 21.43 -1.80 5.27
N LEU A 86 20.28 -1.35 4.72
CA LEU A 86 19.93 0.05 4.58
C LEU A 86 19.46 0.68 5.90
N SER A 87 18.96 -0.09 6.86
CA SER A 87 18.53 0.43 8.16
C SER A 87 19.71 0.60 9.13
N GLY A 88 19.55 1.48 10.12
CA GLY A 88 20.60 1.78 11.09
C GLY A 88 21.07 0.55 11.84
N ASN A 89 20.13 -0.18 12.44
CA ASN A 89 20.38 -1.39 13.22
C ASN A 89 20.52 -2.66 12.36
N ARG A 90 20.29 -2.58 11.05
CA ARG A 90 20.26 -3.74 10.12
C ARG A 90 19.19 -4.77 10.49
N ASP A 91 18.07 -4.31 11.01
CA ASP A 91 16.96 -5.10 11.55
C ASP A 91 15.69 -5.04 10.70
N MET A 92 15.60 -4.07 9.76
CA MET A 92 14.49 -3.91 8.85
C MET A 92 14.94 -3.49 7.44
N ALA A 93 14.11 -3.78 6.45
CA ALA A 93 14.25 -3.37 5.06
C ALA A 93 13.04 -2.53 4.63
N CYS A 94 13.05 -1.96 3.42
CA CYS A 94 11.84 -1.32 2.86
C CYS A 94 10.67 -2.32 2.85
N SER A 95 10.95 -3.58 2.51
CA SER A 95 9.97 -4.67 2.51
C SER A 95 9.39 -5.01 3.89
N THR A 96 9.96 -4.55 4.99
CA THR A 96 9.36 -4.75 6.33
C THR A 96 8.03 -4.01 6.48
N CYS A 97 7.90 -2.83 5.87
CA CYS A 97 6.66 -2.04 5.82
C CYS A 97 5.93 -2.17 4.47
N HIS A 98 6.63 -2.59 3.40
CA HIS A 98 6.07 -2.81 2.07
C HIS A 98 6.09 -4.29 1.71
N LEU A 99 5.37 -5.10 2.52
CA LEU A 99 5.32 -6.55 2.38
C LEU A 99 4.50 -6.97 1.15
N PRO A 100 5.06 -7.78 0.24
CA PRO A 100 4.32 -8.28 -0.92
C PRO A 100 3.02 -9.00 -0.58
N GLU A 101 2.91 -9.67 0.56
CA GLU A 101 1.71 -10.40 0.99
C GLU A 101 0.55 -9.52 1.41
N TYR A 102 0.82 -8.29 1.82
CA TYR A 102 -0.20 -7.31 2.20
C TYR A 102 -0.36 -6.22 1.13
N GLY A 103 -0.27 -6.61 -0.15
CA GLY A 103 -0.42 -5.66 -1.24
C GLY A 103 0.64 -4.55 -1.23
N THR A 104 1.86 -4.87 -0.74
CA THR A 104 2.97 -3.91 -0.55
C THR A 104 2.71 -2.82 0.50
N SER A 105 1.80 -3.07 1.45
CA SER A 105 1.66 -2.40 2.74
C SER A 105 2.18 -3.34 3.84
N ASP A 106 1.95 -3.05 5.13
CA ASP A 106 2.26 -3.97 6.23
C ASP A 106 1.03 -4.55 6.92
N GLY A 107 -0.18 -4.15 6.49
CA GLY A 107 -1.45 -4.56 7.05
C GLY A 107 -1.73 -4.01 8.45
N ARG A 108 -1.00 -2.99 8.90
CA ARG A 108 -1.19 -2.31 10.19
C ARG A 108 -1.79 -0.92 9.97
N SER A 109 -2.50 -0.40 10.96
CA SER A 109 -2.91 1.01 10.96
C SER A 109 -1.68 1.90 10.92
N LEU A 110 -0.80 1.76 11.90
CA LEU A 110 0.47 2.48 11.93
C LEU A 110 1.63 1.47 11.93
N PRO A 111 2.62 1.65 11.06
CA PRO A 111 3.80 0.81 11.02
C PRO A 111 4.67 0.98 12.26
N ILE A 112 5.55 0.01 12.49
CA ILE A 112 6.57 0.07 13.52
C ILE A 112 7.95 0.09 12.83
N GLY A 113 8.76 1.08 13.19
CA GLY A 113 10.08 1.28 12.60
C GLY A 113 11.17 0.36 13.14
N ALA A 114 12.42 0.83 13.06
CA ALA A 114 13.59 0.13 13.55
C ALA A 114 13.44 -0.25 15.04
N ASP A 115 14.07 -1.35 15.45
CA ASP A 115 13.92 -1.97 16.77
C ASP A 115 12.55 -2.63 17.05
N GLY A 116 11.62 -2.62 16.10
CA GLY A 116 10.41 -3.44 16.14
C GLY A 116 10.71 -4.92 15.88
N ILE A 117 9.86 -5.81 16.42
CA ILE A 117 10.07 -7.26 16.37
C ILE A 117 9.03 -7.91 15.47
N GLY A 118 9.46 -8.71 14.49
CA GLY A 118 8.60 -9.38 13.51
C GLY A 118 8.25 -8.50 12.31
N PHE A 119 7.18 -8.82 11.59
CA PHE A 119 6.70 -8.11 10.40
C PHE A 119 5.20 -8.30 10.21
N GLY A 120 4.60 -7.49 9.32
CA GLY A 120 3.16 -7.52 9.05
C GLY A 120 2.31 -7.15 10.26
N PRO A 121 1.03 -7.57 10.29
CA PRO A 121 0.10 -7.23 11.37
C PRO A 121 0.55 -7.68 12.76
N SER A 122 1.37 -8.72 12.85
CA SER A 122 1.90 -9.24 14.11
C SER A 122 3.19 -8.56 14.59
N ARG A 123 3.70 -7.55 13.86
CA ARG A 123 4.91 -6.82 14.28
C ARG A 123 4.65 -6.11 15.60
N MET A 124 5.52 -6.34 16.58
CA MET A 124 5.46 -5.77 17.92
C MET A 124 6.39 -4.57 18.05
N LEU A 125 6.04 -3.63 18.91
CA LEU A 125 6.78 -2.38 19.10
C LEU A 125 8.23 -2.61 19.55
N GLY A 126 8.48 -3.55 20.46
CA GLY A 126 9.83 -3.76 20.99
C GLY A 126 10.40 -2.49 21.60
N GLN A 127 11.57 -2.06 21.12
CA GLN A 127 12.19 -0.78 21.43
C GLN A 127 11.99 0.25 20.28
N GLY A 128 11.18 -0.11 19.28
CA GLY A 128 10.95 0.71 18.10
C GLY A 128 10.00 1.88 18.34
N SER A 129 9.76 2.63 17.29
CA SER A 129 8.82 3.74 17.28
C SER A 129 7.62 3.41 16.40
N VAL A 130 6.43 3.85 16.82
CA VAL A 130 5.25 3.90 15.93
C VAL A 130 5.48 5.02 14.92
N ILE A 131 5.32 4.71 13.64
CA ILE A 131 5.44 5.68 12.56
C ILE A 131 4.08 6.40 12.40
N PRO A 132 4.05 7.73 12.26
CA PRO A 132 2.81 8.52 12.34
C PRO A 132 1.77 8.23 11.27
N ARG A 133 2.17 7.68 10.12
CA ARG A 133 1.29 7.45 8.97
C ARG A 133 1.32 6.01 8.52
N ASN A 134 0.19 5.56 7.96
CA ASN A 134 0.07 4.24 7.35
C ASN A 134 1.14 4.02 6.26
N SER A 135 1.59 2.78 6.11
CA SER A 135 2.49 2.37 5.04
C SER A 135 1.72 2.27 3.71
N PRO A 136 1.81 3.26 2.82
CA PRO A 136 1.05 3.23 1.58
C PRO A 136 1.57 2.13 0.65
N ALA A 137 0.65 1.46 -0.04
CA ALA A 137 1.03 0.49 -1.06
C ALA A 137 1.88 1.13 -2.17
N VAL A 138 2.84 0.37 -2.70
CA VAL A 138 3.70 0.82 -3.80
C VAL A 138 3.29 0.21 -5.15
N LEU A 139 2.00 -0.17 -5.28
CA LEU A 139 1.40 -0.69 -6.52
C LEU A 139 1.04 0.47 -7.44
N ASP A 140 1.45 0.38 -8.71
CA ASP A 140 1.06 1.31 -9.80
C ASP A 140 1.36 2.80 -9.58
N ILE A 141 2.36 3.13 -8.74
CA ILE A 141 2.66 4.50 -8.32
C ILE A 141 3.71 5.21 -9.19
N ALA A 142 4.24 4.57 -10.23
CA ALA A 142 5.37 5.10 -11.01
C ALA A 142 5.09 6.43 -11.73
N SER A 143 3.82 6.74 -12.00
CA SER A 143 3.39 7.97 -12.68
C SER A 143 3.03 9.12 -11.74
N LEU A 144 3.02 8.90 -10.43
CA LEU A 144 2.68 9.95 -9.46
C LEU A 144 3.80 10.99 -9.37
N ARG A 145 3.40 12.25 -9.21
CA ARG A 145 4.30 13.38 -9.05
C ARG A 145 4.64 13.67 -7.60
N HIS A 146 3.76 13.25 -6.69
CA HIS A 146 3.91 13.41 -5.25
C HIS A 146 4.11 12.07 -4.57
N MET A 147 5.15 11.95 -3.76
CA MET A 147 5.40 10.80 -2.90
C MET A 147 5.24 11.19 -1.44
N PHE A 148 4.97 10.20 -0.60
CA PHE A 148 4.39 10.34 0.72
C PHE A 148 2.95 10.89 0.69
N LEU A 149 2.25 10.78 1.81
CA LEU A 149 0.86 11.23 1.90
C LEU A 149 0.72 12.75 2.01
N ASP A 150 1.79 13.44 2.41
CA ASP A 150 1.88 14.91 2.44
C ASP A 150 2.52 15.52 1.18
N GLY A 151 3.04 14.68 0.29
CA GLY A 151 3.69 15.14 -0.93
C GLY A 151 5.04 15.83 -0.72
N ARG A 152 5.74 15.55 0.40
CA ARG A 152 7.05 16.19 0.71
C ARG A 152 8.17 15.84 -0.27
N VAL A 153 7.97 14.86 -1.12
CA VAL A 153 8.82 14.58 -2.28
C VAL A 153 7.98 14.76 -3.53
N GLU A 154 8.33 15.73 -4.34
CA GLU A 154 7.57 16.15 -5.51
C GLU A 154 8.49 16.40 -6.70
N VAL A 155 7.98 16.16 -7.91
CA VAL A 155 8.56 16.65 -9.16
C VAL A 155 7.55 17.56 -9.83
N ASP A 156 7.90 18.84 -9.95
CA ASP A 156 7.04 19.85 -10.55
C ASP A 156 6.89 19.68 -12.08
N ALA A 157 6.03 20.50 -12.69
CA ALA A 157 5.77 20.44 -14.13
C ALA A 157 7.01 20.72 -15.00
N ASN A 158 8.06 21.34 -14.43
CA ASN A 158 9.32 21.64 -15.11
C ASN A 158 10.37 20.54 -14.87
N GLY A 159 10.01 19.44 -14.20
CA GLY A 159 10.92 18.35 -13.88
C GLY A 159 11.86 18.64 -12.70
N ARG A 160 11.56 19.66 -11.89
CA ARG A 160 12.37 20.05 -10.73
C ARG A 160 11.91 19.27 -9.49
N PHE A 161 12.89 18.74 -8.76
CA PHE A 161 12.65 18.04 -7.50
C PHE A 161 12.49 19.03 -6.34
N HIS A 162 11.43 18.85 -5.56
CA HIS A 162 11.20 19.48 -4.27
C HIS A 162 11.21 18.39 -3.20
N THR A 163 12.12 18.49 -2.24
CA THR A 163 12.31 17.44 -1.22
C THR A 163 12.76 18.06 0.10
N PRO A 164 12.61 17.36 1.23
CA PRO A 164 13.12 17.80 2.52
C PRO A 164 14.64 18.01 2.56
N ALA A 165 15.37 17.40 1.61
CA ALA A 165 16.83 17.52 1.56
C ALA A 165 17.32 18.88 1.02
N GLY A 166 16.47 19.65 0.35
CA GLY A 166 16.86 20.92 -0.22
C GLY A 166 18.14 20.80 -1.06
N ALA A 167 19.16 21.63 -0.74
CA ALA A 167 20.42 21.65 -1.47
C ALA A 167 21.30 20.39 -1.32
N GLN A 168 21.04 19.54 -0.32
CA GLN A 168 21.78 18.28 -0.13
C GLN A 168 21.45 17.27 -1.22
N LEU A 169 20.26 17.36 -1.86
CA LEU A 169 19.95 16.65 -3.09
C LEU A 169 20.57 17.42 -4.28
N THR A 170 21.84 17.14 -4.56
CA THR A 170 22.62 17.91 -5.54
C THR A 170 22.13 17.72 -6.99
N PRO A 171 22.43 18.65 -7.91
CA PRO A 171 22.13 18.49 -9.34
C PRO A 171 22.78 17.24 -9.97
N ALA A 172 23.89 16.76 -9.45
CA ALA A 172 24.49 15.50 -9.88
C ALA A 172 23.65 14.30 -9.49
N MET A 173 23.05 14.32 -8.30
CA MET A 173 22.16 13.26 -7.81
C MET A 173 20.80 13.28 -8.54
N THR A 174 20.22 14.46 -8.78
CA THR A 174 18.91 14.54 -9.47
C THR A 174 18.98 14.01 -10.91
N ARG A 175 20.12 14.16 -11.60
CA ARG A 175 20.31 13.58 -12.94
C ARG A 175 20.25 12.06 -12.99
N VAL A 176 20.44 11.38 -11.87
CA VAL A 176 20.36 9.91 -11.75
C VAL A 176 18.92 9.43 -11.55
N LEU A 177 18.03 10.27 -11.04
CA LEU A 177 16.67 9.93 -10.64
C LEU A 177 15.73 9.84 -11.86
N GLN A 178 15.73 8.69 -12.53
CA GLN A 178 15.09 8.49 -13.84
C GLN A 178 13.56 8.29 -13.78
N PHE A 179 13.03 7.90 -12.59
CA PHE A 179 11.60 7.58 -12.41
C PHE A 179 10.89 8.66 -11.58
N GLY A 180 11.25 9.93 -11.81
CA GLY A 180 10.61 11.08 -11.15
C GLY A 180 10.64 11.03 -9.62
N ALA A 181 9.55 11.43 -8.98
CA ALA A 181 9.42 11.47 -7.53
C ALA A 181 9.64 10.09 -6.89
N LEU A 182 9.25 9.00 -7.56
CA LEU A 182 9.49 7.64 -7.10
C LEU A 182 10.98 7.34 -6.92
N SER A 183 11.87 7.90 -7.78
CA SER A 183 13.32 7.71 -7.61
C SER A 183 13.89 8.45 -6.42
N ALA A 184 13.30 9.58 -6.02
CA ALA A 184 13.78 10.36 -4.88
C ALA A 184 13.25 9.83 -3.54
N GLN A 185 12.03 9.24 -3.53
CA GLN A 185 11.36 8.82 -2.31
C GLN A 185 12.19 7.83 -1.45
N PRO A 186 12.84 6.77 -1.98
CA PRO A 186 13.59 5.82 -1.16
C PRO A 186 14.84 6.40 -0.49
N MET A 187 15.18 7.66 -0.75
CA MET A 187 16.29 8.34 -0.08
C MET A 187 15.96 8.71 1.38
N PHE A 188 14.67 8.86 1.72
CA PHE A 188 14.26 9.45 2.99
C PHE A 188 14.02 8.45 4.15
N PRO A 189 13.35 7.27 3.96
CA PRO A 189 13.12 6.33 5.06
C PRO A 189 14.40 5.95 5.83
N PRO A 190 15.57 5.72 5.20
CA PRO A 190 16.80 5.42 5.92
C PRO A 190 17.39 6.60 6.71
N THR A 191 16.88 7.82 6.52
CA THR A 191 17.29 9.00 7.27
C THR A 191 16.39 9.31 8.47
N SER A 192 15.18 8.74 8.49
CA SER A 192 14.21 8.94 9.56
C SER A 192 14.52 8.07 10.77
N THR A 193 14.63 8.69 11.94
CA THR A 193 14.86 8.01 13.22
C THR A 193 13.71 7.06 13.55
N ALA A 194 12.47 7.48 13.32
CA ALA A 194 11.29 6.66 13.58
C ALA A 194 11.14 5.49 12.58
N GLU A 195 11.60 5.66 11.33
CA GLU A 195 11.45 4.63 10.30
C GLU A 195 12.65 3.65 10.33
N MET A 196 13.70 3.92 9.54
CA MET A 196 14.76 2.94 9.28
C MET A 196 16.10 3.28 9.94
N ARG A 197 16.36 4.55 10.32
CA ARG A 197 17.63 4.92 10.92
C ARG A 197 17.78 4.40 12.35
N GLY A 198 16.66 4.40 13.10
CA GLY A 198 16.65 3.97 14.50
C GLY A 198 17.37 4.92 15.45
N HIS A 199 17.44 4.52 16.70
CA HIS A 199 18.08 5.29 17.78
C HIS A 199 19.56 4.90 17.95
N PRO A 200 20.38 5.76 18.63
CA PRO A 200 21.76 5.42 18.96
C PRO A 200 21.87 4.10 19.74
N ALA A 201 22.54 3.13 19.13
CA ALA A 201 22.77 1.80 19.70
C ALA A 201 24.16 1.29 19.31
N PRO A 202 24.72 0.27 19.99
CA PRO A 202 25.93 -0.39 19.55
C PRO A 202 25.78 -0.91 18.11
N GLY A 203 26.71 -0.52 17.22
CA GLY A 203 26.70 -0.94 15.82
C GLY A 203 25.81 -0.09 14.88
N ASN A 204 25.06 0.86 15.40
CA ASN A 204 24.30 1.82 14.58
C ASN A 204 25.11 3.13 14.41
N GLU A 205 25.96 3.16 13.40
CA GLU A 205 26.73 4.36 13.07
C GLU A 205 25.86 5.45 12.43
N LEU A 206 24.70 5.10 11.80
CA LEU A 206 23.84 6.07 11.17
C LEU A 206 23.14 6.98 12.19
N ALA A 207 22.72 6.42 13.32
CA ALA A 207 22.04 7.18 14.37
C ALA A 207 22.95 8.18 15.13
N ARG A 208 24.28 8.15 14.85
CA ARG A 208 25.26 9.11 15.42
C ARG A 208 25.45 10.33 14.52
N ILE A 209 24.94 10.29 13.29
CA ILE A 209 25.01 11.41 12.34
C ILE A 209 23.85 12.37 12.67
N PRO A 210 24.07 13.68 12.69
CA PRO A 210 23.00 14.66 12.94
C PRO A 210 21.81 14.45 11.98
N ASP A 211 20.60 14.72 12.48
CA ASP A 211 19.33 14.46 11.75
C ASP A 211 19.19 15.29 10.48
N ASP A 212 19.80 16.46 10.44
CA ASP A 212 19.79 17.39 9.31
C ASP A 212 20.90 17.14 8.29
N SER A 213 21.82 16.20 8.58
CA SER A 213 22.96 15.86 7.70
C SER A 213 22.62 14.65 6.81
N LEU A 214 21.62 14.82 5.94
CA LEU A 214 21.10 13.74 5.10
C LEU A 214 22.17 13.19 4.14
N ASP A 215 22.99 14.05 3.57
CA ASP A 215 24.09 13.69 2.68
C ASP A 215 25.15 12.78 3.38
N ALA A 216 25.45 13.09 4.64
CA ALA A 216 26.34 12.27 5.44
C ALA A 216 25.74 10.89 5.76
N ILE A 217 24.43 10.81 6.05
CA ILE A 217 23.71 9.54 6.26
C ILE A 217 23.76 8.71 4.98
N TRP A 218 23.45 9.31 3.83
CA TRP A 218 23.50 8.64 2.53
C TRP A 218 24.91 8.13 2.18
N ALA A 219 25.94 8.94 2.48
CA ALA A 219 27.33 8.54 2.27
C ALA A 219 27.73 7.34 3.16
N ALA A 220 27.26 7.31 4.41
CA ALA A 220 27.51 6.21 5.32
C ALA A 220 26.83 4.91 4.84
N ILE A 221 25.60 4.98 4.34
CA ILE A 221 24.90 3.83 3.73
C ILE A 221 25.67 3.33 2.51
N MET A 222 26.09 4.23 1.61
CA MET A 222 26.89 3.85 0.44
C MET A 222 28.19 3.19 0.82
N LYS A 223 28.85 3.65 1.89
CA LYS A 223 30.07 3.00 2.41
C LYS A 223 29.81 1.55 2.84
N ARG A 224 28.66 1.28 3.50
CA ARG A 224 28.25 -0.11 3.83
C ARG A 224 28.07 -0.96 2.58
N LEU A 225 27.32 -0.45 1.59
CA LEU A 225 27.06 -1.15 0.34
C LEU A 225 28.35 -1.42 -0.44
N MET A 226 29.24 -0.45 -0.52
CA MET A 226 30.52 -0.57 -1.22
C MET A 226 31.52 -1.48 -0.49
N ALA A 227 31.33 -1.78 0.78
CA ALA A 227 32.13 -2.79 1.49
C ALA A 227 31.81 -4.23 1.02
N ILE A 228 30.62 -4.47 0.47
CA ILE A 228 30.14 -5.80 0.05
C ILE A 228 30.50 -6.04 -1.43
N PRO A 229 31.32 -7.07 -1.75
CA PRO A 229 31.78 -7.34 -3.12
C PRO A 229 30.62 -7.55 -4.11
N GLN A 230 29.55 -8.23 -3.69
CA GLN A 230 28.39 -8.48 -4.54
C GLN A 230 27.66 -7.18 -4.90
N TYR A 231 27.48 -6.23 -3.96
CA TYR A 231 26.91 -4.93 -4.29
C TYR A 231 27.79 -4.15 -5.26
N ARG A 232 29.13 -4.15 -5.09
CA ARG A 232 30.02 -3.52 -6.07
C ARG A 232 29.84 -4.10 -7.48
N ALA A 233 29.68 -5.41 -7.60
CA ALA A 233 29.44 -6.05 -8.91
C ALA A 233 28.06 -5.66 -9.48
N MET A 234 27.01 -5.64 -8.66
CA MET A 234 25.65 -5.26 -9.08
C MET A 234 25.59 -3.79 -9.50
N PHE A 235 26.22 -2.88 -8.77
CA PHE A 235 26.31 -1.47 -9.16
C PHE A 235 27.06 -1.26 -10.48
N ARG A 236 28.18 -1.97 -10.70
CA ARG A 236 28.89 -1.91 -12.00
C ARG A 236 28.00 -2.39 -13.16
N ALA A 237 27.22 -3.44 -12.94
CA ALA A 237 26.32 -3.96 -13.98
C ALA A 237 25.13 -3.02 -14.23
N ALA A 238 24.59 -2.38 -13.19
CA ALA A 238 23.47 -1.46 -13.29
C ALA A 238 23.87 -0.09 -13.89
N TYR A 239 25.11 0.37 -13.63
CA TYR A 239 25.65 1.66 -14.05
C TYR A 239 27.01 1.50 -14.73
N PRO A 240 27.09 0.88 -15.92
CA PRO A 240 28.36 0.48 -16.55
C PRO A 240 29.28 1.66 -16.91
N GLY A 241 28.72 2.86 -17.08
CA GLY A 241 29.48 4.07 -17.39
C GLY A 241 29.94 4.88 -16.18
N THR A 242 29.60 4.46 -14.93
CA THR A 242 29.86 5.25 -13.73
C THR A 242 30.91 4.57 -12.85
N PRO A 243 32.05 5.23 -12.57
CA PRO A 243 33.03 4.73 -11.61
C PRO A 243 32.40 4.51 -10.21
N LEU A 244 32.79 3.45 -9.52
CA LEU A 244 32.22 3.15 -8.18
C LEU A 244 32.43 4.30 -7.17
N THR A 245 33.46 5.10 -7.33
CA THR A 245 33.76 6.28 -6.49
C THR A 245 32.83 7.46 -6.72
N GLN A 246 32.08 7.45 -7.81
CA GLN A 246 31.10 8.49 -8.16
C GLN A 246 29.67 8.07 -7.84
N LEU A 247 29.45 6.82 -7.42
CA LEU A 247 28.13 6.34 -7.04
C LEU A 247 27.69 7.01 -5.72
N THR A 248 26.49 7.50 -5.71
CA THR A 248 25.81 8.09 -4.54
C THR A 248 24.58 7.28 -4.17
N PHE A 249 23.96 7.57 -3.04
CA PHE A 249 22.73 6.89 -2.65
C PHE A 249 21.56 7.14 -3.61
N ALA A 250 21.60 8.22 -4.42
CA ALA A 250 20.66 8.43 -5.52
C ALA A 250 20.68 7.28 -6.55
N HIS A 251 21.82 6.64 -6.79
CA HIS A 251 21.89 5.46 -7.65
C HIS A 251 21.20 4.25 -7.03
N ALA A 252 21.35 4.04 -5.72
CA ALA A 252 20.65 2.98 -4.99
C ALA A 252 19.13 3.22 -4.99
N SER A 253 18.71 4.45 -4.69
CA SER A 253 17.32 4.89 -4.71
C SER A 253 16.67 4.73 -6.08
N ASN A 254 17.35 5.16 -7.14
CA ASN A 254 16.90 4.98 -8.52
C ASN A 254 16.75 3.50 -8.92
N ALA A 255 17.61 2.62 -8.43
CA ALA A 255 17.48 1.19 -8.65
C ALA A 255 16.24 0.61 -7.94
N ILE A 256 15.99 1.00 -6.68
CA ILE A 256 14.78 0.61 -5.93
C ILE A 256 13.53 1.06 -6.69
N ALA A 257 13.50 2.32 -7.14
CA ALA A 257 12.41 2.86 -7.92
C ALA A 257 12.19 2.10 -9.24
N GLY A 258 13.25 1.75 -9.95
CA GLY A 258 13.16 0.94 -11.18
C GLY A 258 12.57 -0.45 -10.93
N PHE A 259 12.93 -1.09 -9.82
CA PHE A 259 12.32 -2.35 -9.41
C PHE A 259 10.83 -2.18 -9.11
N ILE A 260 10.44 -1.18 -8.31
CA ILE A 260 9.03 -0.89 -7.98
C ILE A 260 8.24 -0.60 -9.25
N ALA A 261 8.73 0.29 -10.11
CA ALA A 261 8.05 0.74 -11.33
C ALA A 261 7.78 -0.37 -12.35
N THR A 262 8.51 -1.47 -12.28
CA THR A 262 8.33 -2.62 -13.19
C THR A 262 7.69 -3.82 -12.52
N ARG A 263 8.10 -4.13 -11.28
CA ARG A 263 7.64 -5.35 -10.60
C ARG A 263 6.26 -5.19 -9.97
N PHE A 264 5.90 -3.99 -9.59
CA PHE A 264 4.62 -3.65 -8.97
C PHE A 264 3.74 -2.80 -9.90
N HIS A 265 3.86 -3.05 -11.20
CA HIS A 265 3.00 -2.49 -12.23
C HIS A 265 2.01 -3.55 -12.73
N PHE A 266 0.70 -3.28 -12.58
CA PHE A 266 -0.38 -4.20 -12.85
C PHE A 266 -1.46 -3.54 -13.71
N ALA A 267 -1.51 -3.90 -14.99
CA ALA A 267 -2.37 -3.27 -16.00
C ALA A 267 -3.30 -4.29 -16.70
N ASN A 268 -3.69 -5.36 -15.99
CA ASN A 268 -4.55 -6.41 -16.53
C ASN A 268 -5.71 -6.79 -15.59
N SER A 269 -6.19 -5.82 -14.81
CA SER A 269 -7.42 -5.99 -14.01
C SER A 269 -8.64 -6.20 -14.93
N PRO A 270 -9.77 -6.69 -14.42
CA PRO A 270 -11.03 -6.67 -15.17
C PRO A 270 -11.36 -5.31 -15.76
N TRP A 271 -11.12 -4.22 -15.01
CA TRP A 271 -11.31 -2.85 -15.47
C TRP A 271 -10.37 -2.47 -16.63
N ASP A 272 -9.09 -2.86 -16.58
CA ASP A 272 -8.16 -2.61 -17.67
C ASP A 272 -8.57 -3.29 -18.96
N ARG A 273 -8.97 -4.56 -18.88
CA ARG A 273 -9.47 -5.30 -20.03
C ARG A 273 -10.75 -4.71 -20.60
N PHE A 274 -11.67 -4.25 -19.73
CA PHE A 274 -12.85 -3.54 -20.14
C PHE A 274 -12.51 -2.26 -20.92
N LEU A 275 -11.60 -1.45 -20.41
CA LEU A 275 -11.13 -0.24 -21.10
C LEU A 275 -10.42 -0.56 -22.43
N ALA A 276 -9.75 -1.69 -22.52
CA ALA A 276 -9.10 -2.19 -23.74
C ALA A 276 -10.05 -2.81 -24.76
N GLY A 277 -11.37 -2.89 -24.47
CA GLY A 277 -12.40 -3.34 -25.42
C GLY A 277 -12.96 -4.73 -25.15
N ASP A 278 -12.58 -5.40 -24.05
CA ASP A 278 -13.22 -6.66 -23.66
C ASP A 278 -14.57 -6.40 -22.98
N ASP A 279 -15.65 -6.56 -23.74
CA ASP A 279 -17.04 -6.34 -23.28
C ASP A 279 -17.49 -7.34 -22.20
N ARG A 280 -16.75 -8.43 -22.00
CA ARG A 280 -17.05 -9.50 -21.03
C ARG A 280 -16.17 -9.42 -19.78
N ALA A 281 -15.32 -8.43 -19.68
CA ALA A 281 -14.37 -8.32 -18.57
C ALA A 281 -15.05 -8.00 -17.24
N LEU A 282 -16.19 -7.32 -17.24
CA LEU A 282 -16.95 -6.94 -16.05
C LEU A 282 -18.25 -7.76 -15.94
N THR A 283 -18.63 -8.09 -14.72
CA THR A 283 -20.01 -8.51 -14.41
C THR A 283 -20.96 -7.32 -14.46
N GLN A 284 -22.29 -7.55 -14.50
CA GLN A 284 -23.27 -6.47 -14.46
C GLN A 284 -23.09 -5.62 -13.21
N GLN A 285 -22.92 -6.23 -12.04
CA GLN A 285 -22.74 -5.48 -10.78
C GLN A 285 -21.47 -4.61 -10.79
N GLN A 286 -20.39 -5.09 -11.40
CA GLN A 286 -19.15 -4.30 -11.56
C GLN A 286 -19.35 -3.14 -12.54
N LEU A 287 -20.12 -3.34 -13.60
CA LEU A 287 -20.45 -2.29 -14.56
C LEU A 287 -21.34 -1.22 -13.93
N ASP A 288 -22.37 -1.64 -13.19
CA ASP A 288 -23.25 -0.73 -12.42
C ASP A 288 -22.43 0.08 -11.40
N GLY A 289 -21.47 -0.59 -10.72
CA GLY A 289 -20.56 0.05 -9.79
C GLY A 289 -19.65 1.08 -10.45
N ALA A 290 -19.10 0.74 -11.62
CA ALA A 290 -18.30 1.66 -12.42
C ALA A 290 -19.12 2.88 -12.86
N GLN A 291 -20.34 2.67 -13.39
CA GLN A 291 -21.23 3.76 -13.76
C GLN A 291 -21.56 4.65 -12.56
N THR A 292 -21.88 4.06 -11.42
CA THR A 292 -22.16 4.78 -10.18
C THR A 292 -20.96 5.64 -9.78
N PHE A 293 -19.75 5.06 -9.72
CA PHE A 293 -18.51 5.76 -9.38
C PHE A 293 -18.26 6.96 -10.30
N LEU A 294 -18.46 6.78 -11.61
CA LEU A 294 -18.20 7.79 -12.64
C LEU A 294 -19.25 8.91 -12.68
N THR A 295 -20.41 8.72 -12.05
CA THR A 295 -21.51 9.71 -12.07
C THR A 295 -21.69 10.45 -10.75
N ILE A 296 -21.11 9.94 -9.66
CA ILE A 296 -21.14 10.61 -8.35
C ILE A 296 -19.80 11.30 -8.05
N LYS A 297 -19.66 11.90 -6.87
CA LYS A 297 -18.53 12.75 -6.51
C LYS A 297 -17.16 12.04 -6.43
N CYS A 298 -17.12 10.70 -6.38
CA CYS A 298 -15.86 9.93 -6.27
C CYS A 298 -14.87 10.29 -7.37
N VAL A 299 -15.34 10.44 -8.60
CA VAL A 299 -14.51 10.72 -9.78
C VAL A 299 -13.89 12.12 -9.76
N GLN A 300 -14.32 13.02 -8.88
CA GLN A 300 -13.74 14.36 -8.77
C GLN A 300 -12.30 14.32 -8.25
N CYS A 301 -12.01 13.39 -7.33
CA CYS A 301 -10.67 13.15 -6.82
C CYS A 301 -10.02 11.89 -7.42
N HIS A 302 -10.81 10.85 -7.70
CA HIS A 302 -10.35 9.58 -8.23
C HIS A 302 -10.54 9.50 -9.76
N ASN A 303 -9.78 10.28 -10.51
CA ASN A 303 -9.81 10.36 -11.97
C ASN A 303 -8.44 9.98 -12.58
N GLY A 304 -8.31 10.09 -13.91
CA GLY A 304 -7.08 9.74 -14.61
C GLY A 304 -6.75 8.24 -14.59
N PRO A 305 -5.61 7.82 -15.17
CA PRO A 305 -5.28 6.40 -15.34
C PRO A 305 -5.07 5.64 -14.04
N THR A 306 -4.61 6.28 -12.97
CA THR A 306 -4.37 5.70 -11.66
C THR A 306 -5.61 5.75 -10.75
N LEU A 307 -6.70 6.40 -11.18
CA LEU A 307 -7.85 6.73 -10.33
C LEU A 307 -7.42 7.55 -9.10
N SER A 308 -6.61 8.58 -9.36
CA SER A 308 -6.13 9.58 -8.42
C SER A 308 -5.81 10.86 -9.19
N ASP A 309 -6.27 12.00 -8.70
CA ASP A 309 -5.88 13.31 -9.21
C ASP A 309 -4.49 13.75 -8.74
N ASP A 310 -3.88 12.96 -7.87
CA ASP A 310 -2.58 13.23 -7.23
C ASP A 310 -2.57 14.59 -6.49
N GLN A 311 -3.75 15.09 -6.05
CA GLN A 311 -3.93 16.27 -5.24
C GLN A 311 -4.19 15.94 -3.77
N PHE A 312 -4.44 16.95 -2.94
CA PHE A 312 -4.51 16.82 -1.50
C PHE A 312 -5.87 17.22 -0.97
N HIS A 313 -6.50 16.34 -0.18
CA HIS A 313 -7.86 16.51 0.33
C HIS A 313 -7.95 16.15 1.82
N ASN A 314 -8.80 16.89 2.53
CA ASN A 314 -9.21 16.54 3.88
C ASN A 314 -10.57 15.83 3.80
N VAL A 315 -10.57 14.52 3.96
CA VAL A 315 -11.78 13.69 3.93
C VAL A 315 -12.28 13.31 5.33
N ALA A 316 -11.89 14.06 6.35
CA ALA A 316 -12.35 13.96 7.72
C ALA A 316 -12.10 12.59 8.39
N VAL A 317 -10.94 11.97 8.15
CA VAL A 317 -10.49 10.77 8.85
C VAL A 317 -10.00 11.13 10.25
N ALA A 318 -10.36 10.33 11.26
CA ALA A 318 -9.86 10.51 12.63
C ALA A 318 -8.33 10.34 12.66
N GLN A 319 -7.65 11.10 13.51
CA GLN A 319 -6.21 10.98 13.69
C GLN A 319 -5.89 10.10 14.91
N ILE A 320 -4.92 9.21 14.73
CA ILE A 320 -4.44 8.27 15.75
C ILE A 320 -2.91 8.24 15.81
N GLY A 321 -2.38 7.77 16.93
CA GLY A 321 -0.95 7.54 17.09
C GLY A 321 -0.15 8.78 17.51
N PRO A 322 1.16 8.80 17.23
CA PRO A 322 2.05 9.85 17.72
C PRO A 322 1.91 11.17 16.97
N GLY A 323 1.31 11.18 15.77
CA GLY A 323 1.25 12.34 14.88
C GLY A 323 2.62 12.87 14.44
N GLU A 324 2.62 14.07 13.85
CA GLU A 324 3.81 14.71 13.26
C GLU A 324 4.33 15.90 14.11
N GLY A 325 4.00 15.92 15.40
CA GLY A 325 4.49 16.98 16.32
C GLY A 325 3.74 18.30 16.19
N ASN A 326 2.60 18.33 15.54
CA ASN A 326 1.82 19.55 15.31
C ASN A 326 0.75 19.78 16.39
N GLY A 327 0.11 20.95 16.32
CA GLY A 327 -1.00 21.31 17.19
C GLY A 327 -0.64 21.51 18.65
N PRO A 328 -1.62 21.86 19.51
CA PRO A 328 -1.39 22.11 20.93
C PRO A 328 -0.94 20.86 21.71
N SER A 329 -1.38 19.67 21.27
CA SER A 329 -1.01 18.39 21.88
C SER A 329 0.38 17.89 21.45
N LEU A 330 0.96 18.46 20.41
CA LEU A 330 2.16 17.99 19.71
C LEU A 330 1.99 16.60 19.10
N HIS A 331 0.73 16.19 18.84
CA HIS A 331 0.39 14.89 18.22
C HIS A 331 -0.43 15.03 16.94
N ASP A 332 -0.88 16.24 16.56
CA ASP A 332 -1.59 16.44 15.30
C ASP A 332 -0.68 16.14 14.10
N ASP A 333 -1.28 15.68 13.03
CA ASP A 333 -0.65 15.62 11.70
C ASP A 333 -1.33 16.63 10.78
N PHE A 334 -0.67 17.74 10.49
CA PHE A 334 -1.20 18.78 9.61
C PHE A 334 -1.16 18.45 8.12
N GLY A 335 -0.65 17.26 7.75
CA GLY A 335 -0.63 16.77 6.37
C GLY A 335 0.17 17.69 5.44
N ARG A 336 -0.43 18.09 4.32
CA ARG A 336 0.21 18.92 3.28
C ARG A 336 0.69 20.28 3.83
N MET A 337 0.03 20.84 4.83
CA MET A 337 0.45 22.10 5.44
C MET A 337 1.87 22.00 6.04
N ASN A 338 2.32 20.84 6.50
CA ASN A 338 3.70 20.65 6.96
C ASN A 338 4.74 20.89 5.85
N VAL A 339 4.33 20.79 4.58
CA VAL A 339 5.20 20.96 3.41
C VAL A 339 5.09 22.38 2.85
N THR A 340 3.87 22.92 2.75
CA THR A 340 3.61 24.19 2.07
C THR A 340 3.63 25.40 3.02
N GLY A 341 3.33 25.17 4.30
CA GLY A 341 3.09 26.25 5.26
C GLY A 341 1.78 27.01 5.01
N ASP A 342 0.97 26.61 4.02
CA ASP A 342 -0.30 27.25 3.71
C ASP A 342 -1.42 26.69 4.62
N PRO A 343 -2.12 27.55 5.41
CA PRO A 343 -3.26 27.10 6.23
C PRO A 343 -4.39 26.43 5.43
N ALA A 344 -4.53 26.71 4.14
CA ALA A 344 -5.51 26.06 3.27
C ALA A 344 -5.23 24.57 3.07
N ASP A 345 -4.00 24.12 3.33
CA ASP A 345 -3.57 22.73 3.22
C ASP A 345 -3.68 21.93 4.55
N LEU A 346 -4.25 22.52 5.58
CA LEU A 346 -4.40 21.90 6.89
C LEU A 346 -5.23 20.60 6.82
N TYR A 347 -4.67 19.52 7.38
CA TYR A 347 -5.25 18.15 7.39
C TYR A 347 -5.52 17.57 5.99
N ARG A 348 -4.85 18.07 4.96
CA ARG A 348 -4.98 17.52 3.60
C ARG A 348 -3.93 16.46 3.35
N PHE A 349 -4.36 15.34 2.77
CA PHE A 349 -3.51 14.22 2.38
C PHE A 349 -3.74 13.87 0.91
N ARG A 350 -2.69 13.34 0.26
CA ARG A 350 -2.73 13.00 -1.16
C ARG A 350 -3.78 11.94 -1.44
N THR A 351 -4.56 12.14 -2.50
CA THR A 351 -5.45 11.11 -3.03
C THR A 351 -4.67 9.85 -3.41
N SER A 352 -4.97 8.74 -2.74
CA SER A 352 -4.35 7.45 -3.06
C SER A 352 -4.92 6.87 -4.35
N PRO A 353 -4.09 6.22 -5.21
CA PRO A 353 -4.58 5.43 -6.33
C PRO A 353 -5.55 4.33 -5.88
N LEU A 354 -6.57 4.05 -6.70
CA LEU A 354 -7.55 3.00 -6.38
C LEU A 354 -7.26 1.65 -7.04
N ARG A 355 -6.28 1.58 -7.95
CA ARG A 355 -5.90 0.29 -8.54
C ARG A 355 -5.39 -0.64 -7.47
N ASN A 356 -5.89 -1.88 -7.45
CA ASN A 356 -5.56 -2.90 -6.45
C ASN A 356 -5.94 -2.55 -5.00
N VAL A 357 -6.80 -1.54 -4.77
CA VAL A 357 -7.12 -0.97 -3.45
C VAL A 357 -7.68 -2.00 -2.47
N GLU A 358 -8.40 -3.04 -2.93
CA GLU A 358 -8.94 -4.07 -2.03
C GLU A 358 -7.87 -4.89 -1.29
N LEU A 359 -6.61 -4.84 -1.76
CA LEU A 359 -5.48 -5.60 -1.21
C LEU A 359 -4.70 -4.83 -0.14
N THR A 360 -5.03 -3.57 0.13
CA THR A 360 -4.14 -2.62 0.83
C THR A 360 -4.74 -2.07 2.12
N ALA A 361 -5.61 -2.83 2.77
CA ALA A 361 -6.13 -2.46 4.10
C ALA A 361 -5.00 -2.41 5.14
N PRO A 362 -5.14 -1.54 6.18
CA PRO A 362 -6.22 -0.61 6.46
C PRO A 362 -6.10 0.72 5.70
N TYR A 363 -7.11 1.61 5.82
CA TYR A 363 -7.29 2.79 4.97
C TYR A 363 -7.25 4.08 5.78
N GLY A 364 -7.05 5.20 5.08
CA GLY A 364 -6.80 6.52 5.66
C GLY A 364 -5.31 6.82 5.73
N HIS A 365 -4.96 8.07 6.03
CA HIS A 365 -3.57 8.51 6.11
C HIS A 365 -2.78 7.83 7.25
N ASP A 366 -3.48 7.36 8.25
CA ASP A 366 -2.97 6.67 9.44
C ASP A 366 -3.56 5.27 9.64
N GLY A 367 -4.35 4.77 8.67
CA GLY A 367 -4.99 3.46 8.74
C GLY A 367 -6.08 3.36 9.82
N ALA A 368 -6.72 4.49 10.14
CA ALA A 368 -7.78 4.53 11.15
C ALA A 368 -9.04 3.75 10.75
N ILE A 369 -9.24 3.44 9.48
CA ILE A 369 -10.41 2.70 8.97
C ILE A 369 -9.97 1.34 8.44
N ILE A 370 -10.40 0.26 9.09
CA ILE A 370 -9.84 -1.09 8.90
C ILE A 370 -10.34 -1.83 7.66
N SER A 371 -11.45 -1.41 7.04
CA SER A 371 -12.00 -2.10 5.87
C SER A 371 -12.37 -1.15 4.75
N LEU A 372 -12.26 -1.63 3.49
CA LEU A 372 -12.62 -0.85 2.31
C LEU A 372 -14.08 -0.44 2.31
N ARG A 373 -14.98 -1.33 2.73
CA ARG A 373 -16.40 -1.03 2.87
C ARG A 373 -16.63 0.14 3.84
N ALA A 374 -16.03 0.08 5.03
CA ALA A 374 -16.16 1.15 6.02
C ALA A 374 -15.61 2.48 5.49
N PHE A 375 -14.53 2.44 4.69
CA PHE A 375 -13.98 3.66 4.08
C PHE A 375 -14.90 4.23 2.98
N ILE A 376 -15.58 3.38 2.20
CA ILE A 376 -16.59 3.85 1.23
C ILE A 376 -17.79 4.46 1.96
N GLU A 377 -18.30 3.79 3.00
CA GLU A 377 -19.41 4.28 3.84
C GLU A 377 -19.06 5.58 4.56
N HIS A 378 -17.78 5.78 4.92
CA HIS A 378 -17.28 7.01 5.54
C HIS A 378 -17.61 8.26 4.71
N TYR A 379 -17.54 8.22 3.40
CA TYR A 379 -17.83 9.39 2.56
C TYR A 379 -19.27 9.92 2.71
N SER A 380 -20.24 9.09 3.10
CA SER A 380 -21.60 9.53 3.34
C SER A 380 -21.89 9.93 4.79
N GLN A 381 -20.98 9.61 5.72
CA GLN A 381 -21.16 9.81 7.15
C GLN A 381 -19.90 10.38 7.82
N SER A 382 -19.04 11.08 7.08
CA SER A 382 -17.71 11.48 7.53
C SER A 382 -17.73 12.25 8.85
N ASP A 383 -18.68 13.18 9.04
CA ASP A 383 -18.82 13.95 10.26
C ASP A 383 -19.18 13.06 11.46
N GLN A 384 -20.15 12.18 11.25
CA GLN A 384 -20.62 11.28 12.31
C GLN A 384 -19.53 10.26 12.69
N GLN A 385 -18.86 9.69 11.70
CA GLN A 385 -17.80 8.71 11.93
C GLN A 385 -16.56 9.35 12.57
N LEU A 386 -16.23 10.60 12.24
CA LEU A 386 -15.16 11.32 12.90
C LEU A 386 -15.50 11.65 14.37
N LEU A 387 -16.71 12.22 14.62
CA LEU A 387 -17.14 12.63 15.96
C LEU A 387 -17.41 11.44 16.90
N ASN A 388 -17.80 10.29 16.36
CA ASN A 388 -18.11 9.08 17.10
C ASN A 388 -17.15 7.94 16.74
N TYR A 389 -15.89 8.26 16.43
CA TYR A 389 -14.92 7.25 16.05
C TYR A 389 -14.78 6.17 17.13
N ASP A 390 -14.94 4.90 16.75
CA ASP A 390 -14.80 3.76 17.64
C ASP A 390 -13.36 3.22 17.61
N PRO A 391 -12.55 3.47 18.65
CA PRO A 391 -11.18 2.98 18.69
C PRO A 391 -11.08 1.46 18.89
N SER A 392 -12.16 0.77 19.25
CA SER A 392 -12.12 -0.68 19.48
C SER A 392 -11.75 -1.49 18.24
N GLN A 393 -11.90 -0.91 17.05
CA GLN A 393 -11.46 -1.49 15.78
C GLN A 393 -9.94 -1.50 15.60
N LEU A 394 -9.21 -0.70 16.37
CA LEU A 394 -7.76 -0.59 16.29
C LEU A 394 -7.06 -1.69 17.09
N PRO A 395 -5.79 -2.03 16.76
CA PRO A 395 -4.92 -2.78 17.65
C PRO A 395 -4.89 -2.16 19.06
N ALA A 396 -4.81 -3.01 20.09
CA ALA A 396 -4.96 -2.58 21.50
C ALA A 396 -3.99 -1.44 21.88
N GLU A 397 -2.78 -1.45 21.32
CA GLU A 397 -1.75 -0.43 21.57
C GLU A 397 -2.09 0.95 20.99
N LEU A 398 -3.05 1.04 20.05
CA LEU A 398 -3.48 2.29 19.42
C LEU A 398 -4.84 2.80 19.93
N GLN A 399 -5.61 2.00 20.66
CA GLN A 399 -6.97 2.40 21.09
C GLN A 399 -7.01 3.66 21.95
N GLY A 400 -5.97 3.90 22.75
CA GLY A 400 -5.84 5.10 23.58
C GLY A 400 -5.20 6.32 22.90
N THR A 401 -4.97 6.26 21.59
CA THR A 401 -4.20 7.28 20.86
C THR A 401 -5.04 8.15 19.93
N VAL A 402 -6.36 8.05 19.98
CA VAL A 402 -7.27 8.90 19.17
C VAL A 402 -7.14 10.34 19.65
N LEU A 403 -6.91 11.26 18.72
CA LEU A 403 -6.68 12.67 19.03
C LEU A 403 -7.99 13.44 19.20
N ASP A 404 -7.98 14.45 20.07
CA ASP A 404 -9.11 15.37 20.30
C ASP A 404 -8.96 16.60 19.40
N ASN A 405 -8.99 16.40 18.08
CA ASN A 405 -8.85 17.47 17.08
C ASN A 405 -9.97 17.45 16.02
N GLN A 406 -11.05 16.71 16.26
CA GLN A 406 -12.15 16.51 15.32
C GLN A 406 -12.76 17.83 14.84
N ALA A 407 -12.94 18.81 15.75
CA ALA A 407 -13.50 20.13 15.42
C ALA A 407 -12.62 20.87 14.39
N ALA A 408 -11.29 20.79 14.54
CA ALA A 408 -10.35 21.41 13.63
C ALA A 408 -10.33 20.69 12.27
N ILE A 409 -10.40 19.35 12.24
CA ILE A 409 -10.49 18.57 11.01
C ILE A 409 -11.78 18.93 10.25
N LEU A 410 -12.95 18.99 10.92
CA LEU A 410 -14.22 19.33 10.31
C LEU A 410 -14.25 20.77 9.77
N ALA A 411 -13.66 21.71 10.50
CA ALA A 411 -13.58 23.12 10.07
C ALA A 411 -12.81 23.30 8.75
N ASN A 412 -11.88 22.37 8.46
CA ASN A 412 -11.03 22.39 7.26
C ASN A 412 -11.38 21.29 6.26
N ARG A 413 -12.51 20.57 6.46
CA ARG A 413 -12.93 19.48 5.60
C ARG A 413 -13.21 19.95 4.16
N ASP A 414 -12.83 19.13 3.21
CA ASP A 414 -13.08 19.40 1.80
C ASP A 414 -14.58 19.39 1.46
N THR A 415 -15.05 20.41 0.78
CA THR A 415 -16.49 20.55 0.43
C THR A 415 -16.95 19.51 -0.58
N VAL A 416 -16.02 18.88 -1.31
CA VAL A 416 -16.35 17.85 -2.30
C VAL A 416 -17.09 16.66 -1.70
N ILE A 417 -16.77 16.28 -0.44
CA ILE A 417 -17.42 15.14 0.23
C ILE A 417 -18.73 15.50 0.93
N VAL A 418 -19.05 16.80 1.07
CA VAL A 418 -20.29 17.23 1.74
C VAL A 418 -21.51 16.83 0.94
N GLY A 419 -22.49 16.19 1.59
CA GLY A 419 -23.75 15.77 0.97
C GLY A 419 -23.62 14.55 0.03
N VAL A 420 -22.55 13.78 0.13
CA VAL A 420 -22.49 12.44 -0.47
C VAL A 420 -23.50 11.54 0.26
N VAL A 421 -24.35 10.84 -0.48
CA VAL A 421 -25.34 9.90 0.07
C VAL A 421 -25.12 8.53 -0.57
N LEU A 422 -24.79 7.55 0.22
CA LEU A 422 -24.56 6.16 -0.22
C LEU A 422 -25.55 5.23 0.49
N THR A 423 -26.47 4.65 -0.26
CA THR A 423 -27.33 3.59 0.24
C THR A 423 -26.54 2.27 0.28
N PRO A 424 -26.96 1.25 1.05
CA PRO A 424 -26.30 -0.06 1.05
C PRO A 424 -26.13 -0.66 -0.35
N ASP A 425 -27.13 -0.55 -1.24
CA ASP A 425 -27.05 -1.01 -2.63
C ASP A 425 -25.95 -0.27 -3.42
N VAL A 426 -25.83 1.04 -3.24
CA VAL A 426 -24.76 1.84 -3.86
C VAL A 426 -23.38 1.41 -3.33
N VAL A 427 -23.25 1.16 -2.04
CA VAL A 427 -22.01 0.66 -1.43
C VAL A 427 -21.63 -0.71 -2.02
N ASP A 428 -22.59 -1.63 -2.17
CA ASP A 428 -22.36 -2.95 -2.76
C ASP A 428 -21.88 -2.87 -4.21
N LYS A 429 -22.47 -1.98 -5.01
CA LYS A 429 -22.04 -1.70 -6.40
C LYS A 429 -20.63 -1.12 -6.43
N LEU A 430 -20.32 -0.14 -5.58
CA LEU A 430 -18.98 0.44 -5.47
C LEU A 430 -17.95 -0.60 -5.04
N MET A 431 -18.28 -1.48 -4.08
CA MET A 431 -17.41 -2.59 -3.68
C MET A 431 -17.12 -3.54 -4.85
N ALA A 432 -18.12 -3.89 -5.65
CA ALA A 432 -17.93 -4.71 -6.84
C ALA A 432 -16.99 -4.03 -7.85
N TYR A 433 -17.11 -2.72 -8.05
CA TYR A 433 -16.21 -1.97 -8.91
C TYR A 433 -14.78 -1.93 -8.34
N MET A 434 -14.59 -1.70 -7.03
CA MET A 434 -13.24 -1.75 -6.42
C MET A 434 -12.58 -3.11 -6.65
N GLN A 435 -13.32 -4.21 -6.58
CA GLN A 435 -12.82 -5.54 -6.90
C GLN A 435 -12.42 -5.68 -8.38
N ALA A 436 -13.13 -5.02 -9.30
CA ALA A 436 -12.77 -4.99 -10.71
C ALA A 436 -11.48 -4.23 -11.01
N LEU A 437 -11.01 -3.39 -10.08
CA LEU A 437 -9.73 -2.67 -10.17
C LEU A 437 -8.52 -3.53 -9.78
N THR A 438 -8.74 -4.75 -9.27
CA THR A 438 -7.66 -5.63 -8.84
C THR A 438 -7.17 -6.51 -9.98
N ASP A 439 -5.89 -6.38 -10.30
CA ASP A 439 -5.22 -7.30 -11.22
C ASP A 439 -5.02 -8.67 -10.54
N PRO A 440 -5.43 -9.78 -11.18
CA PRO A 440 -5.21 -11.10 -10.61
C PRO A 440 -3.75 -11.40 -10.22
N ALA A 441 -2.77 -10.83 -10.94
CA ALA A 441 -1.35 -11.01 -10.64
C ALA A 441 -0.90 -10.27 -9.38
N ALA A 442 -1.60 -9.19 -8.98
CA ALA A 442 -1.29 -8.45 -7.75
C ALA A 442 -1.65 -9.23 -6.47
N ARG A 443 -2.49 -10.28 -6.57
CA ARG A 443 -2.90 -11.11 -5.42
C ARG A 443 -1.79 -12.02 -4.89
N ASN A 444 -0.74 -12.25 -5.66
CA ASN A 444 0.40 -13.06 -5.23
C ASN A 444 1.71 -12.48 -5.72
N LEU A 445 2.36 -11.77 -4.85
CA LEU A 445 3.62 -11.08 -5.11
C LEU A 445 4.85 -11.84 -4.54
N SER A 446 4.70 -13.07 -4.09
CA SER A 446 5.77 -13.87 -3.45
C SER A 446 7.01 -14.02 -4.35
N SER A 447 6.84 -14.02 -5.67
CA SER A 447 7.94 -14.08 -6.65
C SER A 447 8.79 -12.79 -6.70
N ALA A 448 8.33 -11.69 -6.08
CA ALA A 448 9.12 -10.47 -5.94
C ALA A 448 10.18 -10.61 -4.84
N ILE A 449 10.01 -11.52 -3.88
CA ILE A 449 10.89 -11.68 -2.72
C ILE A 449 12.14 -12.48 -3.12
N PRO A 450 13.36 -11.92 -3.03
CA PRO A 450 14.58 -12.64 -3.38
C PRO A 450 14.86 -13.73 -2.34
N ARG A 451 15.50 -14.83 -2.76
CA ARG A 451 15.89 -15.90 -1.84
C ARG A 451 16.97 -15.46 -0.83
N ARG A 452 17.87 -14.59 -1.25
CA ARG A 452 18.99 -14.05 -0.47
C ARG A 452 19.27 -12.62 -0.95
N VAL A 453 19.89 -11.84 -0.06
CA VAL A 453 20.40 -10.50 -0.36
C VAL A 453 21.94 -10.49 -0.19
N PRO A 454 22.64 -9.55 -0.86
CA PRO A 454 24.11 -9.50 -0.86
C PRO A 454 24.75 -9.31 0.50
N SER A 455 24.09 -8.70 1.48
CA SER A 455 24.59 -8.54 2.84
C SER A 455 24.66 -9.85 3.63
N GLY A 456 23.89 -10.86 3.21
CA GLY A 456 23.68 -12.10 3.96
C GLY A 456 22.74 -11.97 5.14
N LEU A 457 22.15 -10.79 5.37
CA LEU A 457 21.13 -10.58 6.41
C LEU A 457 19.83 -11.32 6.05
N PRO A 458 18.98 -11.63 7.05
CA PRO A 458 17.69 -12.25 6.81
C PRO A 458 16.80 -11.41 5.89
N VAL A 459 16.05 -12.08 5.01
CA VAL A 459 14.99 -11.47 4.19
C VAL A 459 13.67 -11.70 4.88
N ASP A 460 12.86 -10.65 4.99
CA ASP A 460 11.51 -10.73 5.55
C ASP A 460 10.65 -11.64 4.69
N ARG A 461 10.15 -12.69 5.30
CA ARG A 461 9.25 -13.68 4.71
C ARG A 461 8.23 -14.05 5.76
N PRO A 462 6.95 -13.95 5.45
CA PRO A 462 5.89 -14.45 6.30
C PRO A 462 5.91 -15.97 6.39
#